data_2814fc706ebe77681345d2731d9e24e4
#
_entry.id   2814fc706ebe77681345d2731d9e24e4
#
_cell.length_a   1.000
_cell.length_b   1.000
_cell.length_c   1.000
_cell.angle_alpha   90.00
_cell.angle_beta   90.00
_cell.angle_gamma   90.00
#
_symmetry.space_group_name_H-M   'P 1'
#
loop_
_entity.id
_entity.type
_entity.pdbx_description
1 polymer ?
#
loop_
_entity_poly.entity_id
_entity_poly.type
_entity_poly.pdbx_seq_one_letter_code
_entity_poly.pdbx_strand_id
1 'polypeptide(L)'
;MSSKSPEAFRTISEVSKDLSLPQHVLRFWETKFVQIKPIKRGGGRRYYRPEDVKLLKGIKSLLYNDGFTIRGVQKVIKENGTKKLLTIQTENKVFTEIRKDNNEQLEQENYSQ
;
A
#
# COMPACT_ATOMS: atom_id res chain seq x y z
N MET A 1 -18.57 -6.16 8.66
CA MET A 1 -18.61 -4.72 8.64
C MET A 1 -17.95 -4.13 9.88
N SER A 2 -17.12 -3.17 9.68
CA SER A 2 -16.42 -2.57 10.79
C SER A 2 -17.21 -1.41 11.37
N SER A 3 -17.31 -1.36 12.68
CA SER A 3 -17.93 -0.22 13.35
C SER A 3 -16.93 0.81 13.79
N LYS A 4 -15.66 0.59 13.47
CA LYS A 4 -14.61 1.51 13.87
C LYS A 4 -14.58 2.74 12.98
N SER A 5 -14.25 3.87 13.57
CA SER A 5 -14.10 5.10 12.81
C SER A 5 -12.87 4.99 11.90
N PRO A 6 -12.77 5.86 10.88
CA PRO A 6 -11.61 5.84 10.01
C PRO A 6 -10.29 6.10 10.71
N GLU A 7 -10.32 6.76 11.87
CA GLU A 7 -9.11 7.03 12.62
C GLU A 7 -8.72 5.93 13.58
N ALA A 8 -9.52 4.89 13.71
CA ALA A 8 -9.21 3.82 14.65
C ALA A 8 -8.13 2.91 14.09
N PHE A 9 -7.31 2.38 14.98
CA PHE A 9 -6.34 1.36 14.60
C PHE A 9 -7.08 0.08 14.24
N ARG A 10 -6.52 -0.70 13.31
CA ARG A 10 -7.14 -1.92 12.83
C ARG A 10 -6.19 -3.07 12.92
N THR A 11 -6.73 -4.24 13.27
CA THR A 11 -5.92 -5.46 13.27
C THR A 11 -5.66 -5.91 11.84
N ILE A 12 -4.66 -6.78 11.69
CA ILE A 12 -4.36 -7.32 10.36
C ILE A 12 -5.58 -8.06 9.78
N SER A 13 -6.36 -8.70 10.64
CA SER A 13 -7.55 -9.40 10.18
C SER A 13 -8.56 -8.42 9.61
N GLU A 14 -8.76 -7.29 10.27
CA GLU A 14 -9.70 -6.27 9.80
C GLU A 14 -9.22 -5.66 8.49
N VAL A 15 -7.92 -5.36 8.39
CA VAL A 15 -7.37 -4.77 7.17
C VAL A 15 -7.47 -5.77 6.02
N SER A 16 -7.19 -7.04 6.30
CA SER A 16 -7.30 -8.08 5.30
C SER A 16 -8.69 -8.12 4.69
N LYS A 17 -9.71 -8.03 5.54
CA LYS A 17 -11.09 -8.01 5.05
C LYS A 17 -11.41 -6.74 4.30
N ASP A 18 -10.98 -5.60 4.84
CA ASP A 18 -11.27 -4.31 4.22
C ASP A 18 -10.68 -4.21 2.83
N LEU A 19 -9.49 -4.74 2.64
CA LEU A 19 -8.79 -4.62 1.37
C LEU A 19 -8.96 -5.85 0.48
N SER A 20 -9.62 -6.89 0.99
CA SER A 20 -9.79 -8.14 0.26
C SER A 20 -8.44 -8.73 -0.13
N LEU A 21 -7.52 -8.75 0.82
CA LEU A 21 -6.19 -9.29 0.64
C LEU A 21 -5.88 -10.31 1.71
N PRO A 22 -5.20 -11.41 1.37
CA PRO A 22 -4.77 -12.36 2.40
C PRO A 22 -3.81 -11.70 3.38
N GLN A 23 -3.84 -12.17 4.62
CA GLN A 23 -2.98 -11.60 5.64
C GLN A 23 -1.50 -11.77 5.30
N HIS A 24 -1.14 -12.88 4.67
CA HIS A 24 0.28 -13.08 4.35
C HIS A 24 0.77 -12.07 3.32
N VAL A 25 -0.10 -11.57 2.46
CA VAL A 25 0.28 -10.52 1.52
C VAL A 25 0.57 -9.23 2.28
N LEU A 26 -0.26 -8.90 3.26
CA LEU A 26 -0.04 -7.71 4.07
C LEU A 26 1.28 -7.79 4.82
N ARG A 27 1.58 -8.96 5.40
CA ARG A 27 2.84 -9.15 6.10
C ARG A 27 4.02 -9.05 5.15
N PHE A 28 3.88 -9.58 3.93
CA PHE A 28 4.93 -9.47 2.93
C PHE A 28 5.18 -8.01 2.57
N TRP A 29 4.10 -7.25 2.38
CA TRP A 29 4.26 -5.84 2.03
C TRP A 29 4.93 -5.04 3.14
N GLU A 30 4.71 -5.41 4.38
CA GLU A 30 5.43 -4.75 5.48
C GLU A 30 6.94 -4.87 5.31
N THR A 31 7.40 -5.98 4.78
CA THR A 31 8.84 -6.15 4.58
C THR A 31 9.36 -5.37 3.39
N LYS A 32 8.48 -5.00 2.46
CA LYS A 32 8.87 -4.29 1.25
C LYS A 32 8.68 -2.80 1.33
N PHE A 33 7.80 -2.33 2.19
CA PHE A 33 7.49 -0.91 2.30
C PHE A 33 7.72 -0.46 3.73
N VAL A 34 8.89 0.13 3.97
CA VAL A 34 9.28 0.52 5.32
C VAL A 34 8.38 1.59 5.91
N GLN A 35 7.61 2.27 5.07
CA GLN A 35 6.70 3.30 5.52
C GLN A 35 5.48 2.74 6.25
N ILE A 36 5.20 1.46 6.05
CA ILE A 36 4.12 0.78 6.76
C ILE A 36 4.68 0.32 8.09
N LYS A 37 4.18 0.90 9.18
CA LYS A 37 4.74 0.64 10.51
C LYS A 37 3.63 0.30 11.49
N PRO A 38 3.07 -0.90 11.39
CA PRO A 38 2.04 -1.29 12.36
C PRO A 38 2.63 -1.37 13.75
N ILE A 39 1.80 -1.15 14.73
CA ILE A 39 2.18 -1.24 16.13
C ILE A 39 1.94 -2.67 16.59
N LYS A 40 2.95 -3.26 17.21
CA LYS A 40 2.81 -4.60 17.77
C LYS A 40 2.46 -4.51 19.24
N ARG A 41 1.47 -5.28 19.63
CA ARG A 41 1.03 -5.33 21.02
C ARG A 41 1.31 -6.69 21.60
N GLY A 42 0.97 -6.86 22.87
CA GLY A 42 1.17 -8.12 23.56
C GLY A 42 0.63 -9.28 22.75
N GLY A 43 1.36 -10.38 22.73
CA GLY A 43 0.97 -11.53 21.94
C GLY A 43 1.31 -11.43 20.47
N GLY A 44 2.05 -10.40 20.07
CA GLY A 44 2.47 -10.25 18.69
C GLY A 44 1.40 -9.75 17.74
N ARG A 45 0.32 -9.21 18.27
CA ARG A 45 -0.74 -8.70 17.42
C ARG A 45 -0.28 -7.42 16.73
N ARG A 46 -0.66 -7.29 15.45
CA ARG A 46 -0.37 -6.09 14.68
C ARG A 46 -1.60 -5.20 14.62
N TYR A 47 -1.37 -3.91 14.89
CA TYR A 47 -2.41 -2.91 14.76
C TYR A 47 -1.92 -1.86 13.78
N TYR A 48 -2.66 -1.69 12.69
CA TYR A 48 -2.29 -0.76 11.64
C TYR A 48 -2.86 0.61 11.94
N ARG A 49 -2.02 1.63 11.79
CA ARG A 49 -2.47 3.02 11.95
C ARG A 49 -3.36 3.39 10.77
N PRO A 50 -4.21 4.42 10.95
CA PRO A 50 -5.04 4.87 9.82
C PRO A 50 -4.21 5.19 8.59
N GLU A 51 -3.06 5.84 8.76
CA GLU A 51 -2.21 6.15 7.61
C GLU A 51 -1.63 4.90 6.97
N ASP A 52 -1.39 3.85 7.74
CA ASP A 52 -0.94 2.58 7.17
C ASP A 52 -2.02 1.98 6.29
N VAL A 53 -3.26 2.04 6.73
CA VAL A 53 -4.36 1.48 5.95
C VAL A 53 -4.52 2.23 4.64
N LYS A 54 -4.44 3.55 4.69
CA LYS A 54 -4.54 4.35 3.47
C LYS A 54 -3.39 4.07 2.53
N LEU A 55 -2.20 3.93 3.07
CA LEU A 55 -1.03 3.61 2.26
C LEU A 55 -1.18 2.24 1.60
N LEU A 56 -1.67 1.26 2.35
CA LEU A 56 -1.89 -0.07 1.79
C LEU A 56 -2.92 -0.04 0.66
N LYS A 57 -3.96 0.77 0.80
CA LYS A 57 -4.94 0.92 -0.28
C LYS A 57 -4.30 1.48 -1.53
N GLY A 58 -3.44 2.48 -1.38
CA GLY A 58 -2.74 3.05 -2.52
C GLY A 58 -1.81 2.05 -3.17
N ILE A 59 -1.08 1.30 -2.36
CA ILE A 59 -0.18 0.26 -2.87
C ILE A 59 -0.97 -0.78 -3.65
N LYS A 60 -2.08 -1.23 -3.08
CA LYS A 60 -2.91 -2.23 -3.76
C LYS A 60 -3.39 -1.70 -5.11
N SER A 61 -3.83 -0.45 -5.14
CA SER A 61 -4.32 0.14 -6.36
C SER A 61 -3.25 0.16 -7.44
N LEU A 62 -2.04 0.56 -7.09
CA LEU A 62 -0.96 0.60 -8.07
C LEU A 62 -0.59 -0.80 -8.55
N LEU A 63 -0.52 -1.76 -7.64
CA LEU A 63 -0.10 -3.10 -8.01
C LEU A 63 -1.16 -3.85 -8.80
N TYR A 64 -2.42 -3.75 -8.38
CA TYR A 64 -3.48 -4.58 -8.94
C TYR A 64 -4.22 -3.91 -10.07
N ASN A 65 -4.39 -2.60 -10.02
CA ASN A 65 -5.15 -1.90 -11.04
C ASN A 65 -4.27 -1.31 -12.13
N ASP A 66 -3.07 -0.85 -11.76
CA ASP A 66 -2.21 -0.15 -12.69
C ASP A 66 -1.00 -0.95 -13.14
N GLY A 67 -0.84 -2.16 -12.62
CA GLY A 67 0.21 -3.05 -13.09
C GLY A 67 1.61 -2.68 -12.63
N PHE A 68 1.74 -1.90 -11.58
CA PHE A 68 3.05 -1.56 -11.04
C PHE A 68 3.70 -2.78 -10.41
N THR A 69 5.02 -2.81 -10.43
CA THR A 69 5.77 -3.79 -9.67
C THR A 69 5.99 -3.26 -8.26
N ILE A 70 6.41 -4.13 -7.35
CA ILE A 70 6.73 -3.70 -5.99
C ILE A 70 7.84 -2.66 -6.02
N ARG A 71 8.86 -2.89 -6.83
CA ARG A 71 9.96 -1.91 -6.93
C ARG A 71 9.48 -0.60 -7.52
N GLY A 72 8.55 -0.66 -8.47
CA GLY A 72 7.97 0.55 -9.03
C GLY A 72 7.23 1.35 -7.98
N VAL A 73 6.46 0.68 -7.13
CA VAL A 73 5.75 1.38 -6.06
C VAL A 73 6.75 1.95 -5.05
N GLN A 74 7.79 1.19 -4.72
CA GLN A 74 8.82 1.69 -3.81
C GLN A 74 9.45 2.96 -4.36
N LYS A 75 9.68 3.00 -5.66
CA LYS A 75 10.25 4.18 -6.31
C LYS A 75 9.30 5.37 -6.23
N VAL A 76 8.01 5.13 -6.45
CA VAL A 76 7.02 6.19 -6.35
C VAL A 76 7.04 6.80 -4.95
N ILE A 77 7.08 5.96 -3.93
CA ILE A 77 7.09 6.45 -2.57
C ILE A 77 8.37 7.22 -2.29
N LYS A 78 9.49 6.72 -2.78
CA LYS A 78 10.78 7.38 -2.53
C LYS A 78 10.85 8.75 -3.19
N GLU A 79 10.33 8.87 -4.39
CA GLU A 79 10.44 10.11 -5.16
C GLU A 79 9.35 11.10 -4.84
N ASN A 80 8.15 10.63 -4.54
CA ASN A 80 6.99 11.50 -4.38
C ASN A 80 6.44 11.52 -2.95
N GLY A 81 6.94 10.64 -2.09
CA GLY A 81 6.46 10.54 -0.73
C GLY A 81 5.16 9.77 -0.65
N THR A 82 4.77 9.46 0.58
CA THR A 82 3.56 8.66 0.79
C THR A 82 2.29 9.44 0.53
N LYS A 83 2.35 10.77 0.61
CA LYS A 83 1.16 11.58 0.41
C LYS A 83 0.56 11.39 -0.97
N LYS A 84 1.39 11.20 -1.98
CA LYS A 84 0.88 10.94 -3.32
C LYS A 84 0.02 9.69 -3.36
N LEU A 85 0.44 8.65 -2.67
CA LEU A 85 -0.33 7.43 -2.61
C LEU A 85 -1.62 7.59 -1.84
N LEU A 86 -1.63 8.44 -0.83
CA LEU A 86 -2.84 8.65 -0.04
C LEU A 86 -3.93 9.35 -0.83
N THR A 87 -3.57 10.14 -1.83
CA THR A 87 -4.54 10.88 -2.63
C THR A 87 -4.79 10.25 -3.98
N ILE A 88 -4.12 9.16 -4.29
CA ILE A 88 -4.12 8.61 -5.64
C ILE A 88 -5.51 8.16 -6.09
N GLN A 89 -6.35 7.74 -5.17
CA GLN A 89 -7.68 7.24 -5.52
C GLN A 89 -8.65 8.35 -5.87
N THR A 90 -8.32 9.59 -5.52
CA THR A 90 -9.20 10.71 -5.78
C THR A 90 -8.70 11.63 -6.88
N GLU A 91 -7.45 11.43 -7.34
CA GLU A 91 -6.86 12.31 -8.34
C GLU A 91 -6.27 11.49 -9.48
N ASN A 92 -7.07 11.30 -10.51
CA ASN A 92 -6.63 10.53 -11.67
C ASN A 92 -5.38 11.12 -12.32
N LYS A 93 -5.22 12.44 -12.21
CA LYS A 93 -4.04 13.09 -12.76
C LYS A 93 -2.76 12.57 -12.14
N VAL A 94 -2.80 12.34 -10.84
CA VAL A 94 -1.64 11.81 -10.14
C VAL A 94 -1.32 10.40 -10.65
N PHE A 95 -2.35 9.60 -10.83
CA PHE A 95 -2.15 8.26 -11.39
C PHE A 95 -1.43 8.31 -12.72
N THR A 96 -1.89 9.19 -13.59
CA THR A 96 -1.33 9.28 -14.94
C THR A 96 0.15 9.65 -14.89
N GLU A 97 0.50 10.61 -14.06
CA GLU A 97 1.88 11.05 -13.94
C GLU A 97 2.77 9.96 -13.38
N ILE A 98 2.30 9.28 -12.35
CA ILE A 98 3.06 8.20 -11.74
C ILE A 98 3.27 7.07 -12.73
N ARG A 99 2.21 6.74 -13.47
CA ARG A 99 2.28 5.64 -14.43
C ARG A 99 3.30 5.93 -15.52
N LYS A 100 3.36 7.17 -15.99
CA LYS A 100 4.34 7.54 -17.01
C LYS A 100 5.76 7.31 -16.52
N ASP A 101 6.03 7.74 -15.31
CA ASP A 101 7.38 7.56 -14.76
C ASP A 101 7.73 6.10 -14.59
N ASN A 102 6.73 5.28 -14.25
CA ASN A 102 6.98 3.89 -13.93
C ASN A 102 7.04 2.99 -15.16
N ASN A 103 6.50 3.44 -16.28
CA ASN A 103 6.43 2.58 -17.48
C ASN A 103 7.79 2.10 -17.94
N GLU A 104 8.77 2.97 -17.90
CA GLU A 104 10.11 2.57 -18.33
C GLU A 104 10.69 1.49 -17.44
N GLN A 105 10.34 1.52 -16.17
CA GLN A 105 10.89 0.56 -15.23
C GLN A 105 10.14 -0.76 -15.25
N LEU A 106 8.86 -0.73 -15.61
CA LEU A 106 8.10 -1.96 -15.68
C LEU A 106 8.69 -2.98 -16.62
N GLU A 107 9.19 -2.51 -17.76
CA GLU A 107 9.77 -3.42 -18.73
C GLU A 107 10.99 -4.13 -18.19
N GLN A 108 11.75 -3.47 -17.34
CA GLN A 108 12.97 -4.05 -16.80
C GLN A 108 12.72 -4.88 -15.57
N GLU A 109 11.64 -4.62 -14.85
CA GLU A 109 11.43 -5.23 -13.56
C GLU A 109 10.33 -6.26 -13.53
N ASN A 110 9.64 -6.46 -14.63
CA ASN A 110 8.59 -7.47 -14.68
C ASN A 110 9.09 -8.86 -14.31
N TYR A 111 10.34 -9.14 -14.57
CA TYR A 111 10.87 -10.47 -14.32
C TYR A 111 11.33 -10.68 -12.90
N SER A 112 11.38 -9.64 -12.10
CA SER A 112 11.83 -9.76 -10.74
C SER A 112 10.70 -10.02 -9.77
N GLN A 113 9.50 -10.11 -10.24
CA GLN A 113 8.33 -10.35 -9.42
C GLN A 113 8.06 -11.82 -9.18
#